data_68259bd002b4e8ae66d6177d1956c0b0
#
_entry.id   68259bd002b4e8ae66d6177d1956c0b0
#
_cell.length_a   1.000
_cell.length_b   1.000
_cell.length_c   1.000
_cell.angle_alpha   90.00
_cell.angle_beta   90.00
_cell.angle_gamma   90.00
#
_symmetry.space_group_name_H-M   'P 1'
#
loop_
_entity.id
_entity.type
_entity.pdbx_description
1 polymer ?
#
loop_
_entity_poly.entity_id
_entity_poly.type
_entity_poly.pdbx_seq_one_letter_code
_entity_poly.pdbx_strand_id
1 'polypeptide(L)'
;MVSLDIYKPGTTLWMTGLSGAGKTTIATLLAEKLTRRGEKVEILDGDVVRTNLSKGLGFSKEDRETNLMRIGFVCRLLSRNGAIAIAAAISPYDYIRKNLRKEDENFIEVYINAPIEKCIERDVKGLYKKALAGEIKHFTGIDDPYEAPEDAEIEVHTDKESPEESANFVIRRLEELGRIEPAKSDEGYTSEEKAFIQKRLEALGYL
;
A
#
# COMPACT_ATOMS: atom_id res chain seq x y z
N MET A 1 1.75 -38.54 9.54
CA MET A 1 2.27 -37.68 8.49
C MET A 1 1.73 -36.29 8.84
N VAL A 2 2.53 -35.46 9.51
CA VAL A 2 2.12 -34.08 9.86
C VAL A 2 2.09 -33.30 8.54
N SER A 3 0.91 -32.86 8.12
CA SER A 3 0.79 -31.86 7.05
C SER A 3 1.61 -30.66 7.49
N LEU A 4 2.72 -30.42 6.83
CA LEU A 4 3.35 -29.11 6.87
C LEU A 4 2.31 -28.18 6.23
N ASP A 5 1.57 -27.45 7.03
CA ASP A 5 0.82 -26.29 6.58
C ASP A 5 1.85 -25.38 5.92
N ILE A 6 1.92 -25.50 4.58
CA ILE A 6 2.76 -24.62 3.77
C ILE A 6 2.15 -23.24 4.01
N TYR A 7 2.88 -22.41 4.71
CA TYR A 7 2.51 -21.02 4.96
C TYR A 7 2.04 -20.39 3.64
N LYS A 8 0.75 -19.98 3.58
CA LYS A 8 0.28 -19.21 2.43
C LYS A 8 1.16 -17.95 2.40
N PRO A 9 1.91 -17.72 1.33
CA PRO A 9 2.72 -16.53 1.25
C PRO A 9 1.81 -15.30 1.32
N GLY A 10 2.27 -14.25 1.98
CA GLY A 10 1.60 -12.96 1.97
C GLY A 10 1.79 -12.23 0.64
N THR A 11 1.65 -10.92 0.66
CA THR A 11 1.73 -10.10 -0.55
C THR A 11 2.51 -8.83 -0.27
N THR A 12 3.34 -8.39 -1.21
CA THR A 12 3.92 -7.06 -1.22
C THR A 12 3.01 -6.15 -2.04
N LEU A 13 2.37 -5.16 -1.40
CA LEU A 13 1.64 -4.10 -2.06
C LEU A 13 2.57 -2.91 -2.22
N TRP A 14 3.08 -2.70 -3.42
CA TRP A 14 4.00 -1.62 -3.73
C TRP A 14 3.25 -0.41 -4.26
N MET A 15 2.93 0.54 -3.38
CA MET A 15 2.24 1.77 -3.76
C MET A 15 3.22 2.78 -4.32
N THR A 16 3.03 3.17 -5.58
CA THR A 16 3.76 4.24 -6.25
C THR A 16 2.85 5.40 -6.61
N GLY A 17 3.41 6.59 -6.79
CA GLY A 17 2.68 7.81 -7.14
C GLY A 17 3.36 9.06 -6.60
N LEU A 18 2.99 10.24 -7.10
CA LEU A 18 3.54 11.52 -6.73
C LEU A 18 3.38 11.82 -5.22
N SER A 19 4.17 12.76 -4.70
CA SER A 19 3.92 13.31 -3.37
C SER A 19 2.51 13.91 -3.33
N GLY A 20 1.76 13.72 -2.24
CA GLY A 20 0.37 14.21 -2.17
C GLY A 20 -0.67 13.41 -2.95
N ALA A 21 -0.29 12.34 -3.68
CA ALA A 21 -1.24 11.49 -4.41
C ALA A 21 -2.18 10.68 -3.51
N GLY A 22 -1.89 10.53 -2.20
CA GLY A 22 -2.78 9.83 -1.25
C GLY A 22 -2.27 8.46 -0.78
N LYS A 23 -1.04 8.05 -1.13
CA LYS A 23 -0.46 6.75 -0.78
C LYS A 23 -0.61 6.37 0.69
N THR A 24 -0.15 7.22 1.60
CA THR A 24 -0.21 6.95 3.05
C THR A 24 -1.64 6.82 3.56
N THR A 25 -2.56 7.66 3.06
CA THR A 25 -3.98 7.60 3.44
C THR A 25 -4.60 6.28 3.04
N ILE A 26 -4.39 5.85 1.78
CA ILE A 26 -4.92 4.57 1.28
C ILE A 26 -4.24 3.40 1.98
N ALA A 27 -2.91 3.46 2.21
CA ALA A 27 -2.17 2.42 2.94
C ALA A 27 -2.73 2.21 4.35
N THR A 28 -3.04 3.30 5.08
CA THR A 28 -3.62 3.22 6.43
C THR A 28 -5.01 2.58 6.41
N LEU A 29 -5.88 3.02 5.50
CA LEU A 29 -7.23 2.43 5.35
C LEU A 29 -7.17 0.95 4.97
N LEU A 30 -6.29 0.58 4.07
CA LEU A 30 -6.07 -0.83 3.69
C LEU A 30 -5.60 -1.66 4.87
N ALA A 31 -4.60 -1.17 5.62
CA ALA A 31 -4.08 -1.88 6.78
C ALA A 31 -5.17 -2.11 7.84
N GLU A 32 -6.00 -1.10 8.13
CA GLU A 32 -7.12 -1.25 9.05
C GLU A 32 -8.13 -2.31 8.57
N LYS A 33 -8.55 -2.22 7.29
CA LYS A 33 -9.55 -3.14 6.72
C LYS A 33 -9.04 -4.57 6.65
N LEU A 34 -7.79 -4.77 6.23
CA LEU A 34 -7.18 -6.08 6.13
C LEU A 34 -6.92 -6.70 7.51
N THR A 35 -6.48 -5.90 8.49
CA THR A 35 -6.32 -6.37 9.88
C THR A 35 -7.66 -6.81 10.48
N ARG A 36 -8.76 -6.09 10.22
CA ARG A 36 -10.11 -6.51 10.65
C ARG A 36 -10.54 -7.83 10.02
N ARG A 37 -10.00 -8.21 8.87
CA ARG A 37 -10.21 -9.52 8.23
C ARG A 37 -9.30 -10.62 8.77
N GLY A 38 -8.42 -10.31 9.73
CA GLY A 38 -7.49 -11.27 10.33
C GLY A 38 -6.17 -11.41 9.59
N GLU A 39 -5.90 -10.57 8.58
CA GLU A 39 -4.62 -10.57 7.87
C GLU A 39 -3.51 -9.92 8.73
N LYS A 40 -2.29 -10.43 8.58
CA LYS A 40 -1.10 -9.81 9.17
C LYS A 40 -0.61 -8.71 8.23
N VAL A 41 -0.66 -7.47 8.67
CA VAL A 41 -0.32 -6.32 7.83
C VAL A 41 0.79 -5.48 8.45
N GLU A 42 1.74 -5.05 7.62
CA GLU A 42 2.79 -4.11 8.01
C GLU A 42 2.90 -2.99 6.96
N ILE A 43 2.98 -1.73 7.42
CA ILE A 43 3.16 -0.57 6.55
C ILE A 43 4.61 -0.11 6.59
N LEU A 44 5.24 -0.04 5.42
CA LEU A 44 6.55 0.58 5.23
C LEU A 44 6.36 1.93 4.53
N ASP A 45 6.04 2.96 5.32
CA ASP A 45 5.95 4.32 4.82
C ASP A 45 7.35 4.89 4.56
N GLY A 46 7.55 5.51 3.41
CA GLY A 46 8.85 6.00 2.97
C GLY A 46 9.49 7.01 3.92
N ASP A 47 8.70 7.82 4.62
CA ASP A 47 9.21 8.79 5.58
C ASP A 47 9.66 8.11 6.88
N VAL A 48 8.88 7.14 7.37
CA VAL A 48 9.23 6.33 8.56
C VAL A 48 10.47 5.49 8.30
N VAL A 49 10.56 4.86 7.13
CA VAL A 49 11.73 4.06 6.73
C VAL A 49 13.00 4.90 6.70
N ARG A 50 12.91 6.15 6.23
CA ARG A 50 14.09 7.05 6.18
C ARG A 50 14.65 7.40 7.55
N THR A 51 13.84 7.44 8.59
CA THR A 51 14.31 7.73 9.95
C THR A 51 15.04 6.56 10.60
N ASN A 52 14.77 5.34 10.14
CA ASN A 52 15.29 4.10 10.70
C ASN A 52 16.22 3.35 9.72
N LEU A 53 15.61 2.58 8.81
CA LEU A 53 16.30 1.66 7.92
C LEU A 53 17.23 2.38 6.92
N SER A 54 16.89 3.59 6.52
CA SER A 54 17.62 4.40 5.54
C SER A 54 18.18 5.69 6.12
N LYS A 55 18.43 5.71 7.43
CA LYS A 55 19.05 6.86 8.10
C LYS A 55 20.39 7.22 7.44
N GLY A 56 20.56 8.49 7.08
CA GLY A 56 21.76 9.00 6.43
C GLY A 56 21.71 9.04 4.90
N LEU A 57 20.70 8.44 4.25
CA LEU A 57 20.49 8.60 2.81
C LEU A 57 19.87 9.97 2.51
N GLY A 58 20.37 10.60 1.45
CA GLY A 58 19.83 11.82 0.87
C GLY A 58 18.69 11.57 -0.14
N PHE A 59 18.61 12.46 -1.14
CA PHE A 59 17.59 12.40 -2.19
C PHE A 59 18.19 12.31 -3.61
N SER A 60 19.50 11.99 -3.72
CA SER A 60 20.08 11.65 -5.00
C SER A 60 19.39 10.44 -5.61
N LYS A 61 19.58 10.22 -6.91
CA LYS A 61 19.03 9.04 -7.60
C LYS A 61 19.50 7.75 -6.93
N GLU A 62 20.77 7.67 -6.62
CA GLU A 62 21.44 6.52 -5.98
C GLU A 62 20.90 6.28 -4.55
N ASP A 63 20.69 7.35 -3.78
CA ASP A 63 20.12 7.25 -2.43
C ASP A 63 18.67 6.79 -2.47
N ARG A 64 17.89 7.27 -3.45
CA ARG A 64 16.51 6.83 -3.65
C ARG A 64 16.46 5.36 -4.04
N GLU A 65 17.31 4.92 -4.96
CA GLU A 65 17.41 3.51 -5.36
C GLU A 65 17.77 2.64 -4.15
N THR A 66 18.82 3.01 -3.43
CA THR A 66 19.23 2.29 -2.20
C THR A 66 18.11 2.19 -1.18
N ASN A 67 17.38 3.29 -0.96
CA ASN A 67 16.21 3.30 -0.05
C ASN A 67 15.11 2.33 -0.52
N LEU A 68 14.74 2.38 -1.80
CA LEU A 68 13.69 1.55 -2.36
C LEU A 68 14.07 0.06 -2.35
N MET A 69 15.32 -0.27 -2.66
CA MET A 69 15.81 -1.66 -2.59
C MET A 69 15.79 -2.20 -1.16
N ARG A 70 16.12 -1.37 -0.14
CA ARG A 70 16.00 -1.75 1.27
C ARG A 70 14.54 -2.00 1.68
N ILE A 71 13.63 -1.13 1.26
CA ILE A 71 12.17 -1.31 1.50
C ILE A 71 11.72 -2.62 0.85
N GLY A 72 12.06 -2.85 -0.41
CA GLY A 72 11.69 -4.06 -1.14
C GLY A 72 12.22 -5.33 -0.48
N PHE A 73 13.46 -5.31 0.01
CA PHE A 73 14.01 -6.44 0.75
C PHE A 73 13.19 -6.77 2.00
N VAL A 74 12.80 -5.77 2.79
CA VAL A 74 11.96 -5.97 3.98
C VAL A 74 10.56 -6.46 3.59
N CYS A 75 9.94 -5.88 2.55
CA CYS A 75 8.64 -6.33 2.05
C CYS A 75 8.68 -7.81 1.66
N ARG A 76 9.70 -8.24 0.93
CA ARG A 76 9.90 -9.64 0.54
C ARG A 76 10.09 -10.57 1.74
N LEU A 77 10.78 -10.12 2.79
CA LEU A 77 10.89 -10.91 4.03
C LEU A 77 9.55 -11.09 4.71
N LEU A 78 8.74 -10.04 4.77
CA LEU A 78 7.40 -10.07 5.37
C LEU A 78 6.43 -10.93 4.55
N SER A 79 6.39 -10.75 3.23
CA SER A 79 5.51 -11.50 2.34
C SER A 79 5.81 -12.99 2.36
N ARG A 80 7.07 -13.40 2.36
CA ARG A 80 7.45 -14.82 2.49
C ARG A 80 6.99 -15.45 3.81
N ASN A 81 6.78 -14.64 4.85
CA ASN A 81 6.32 -15.08 6.17
C ASN A 81 4.80 -14.89 6.38
N GLY A 82 4.05 -14.74 5.29
CA GLY A 82 2.59 -14.70 5.32
C GLY A 82 2.00 -13.37 5.73
N ALA A 83 2.78 -12.27 5.72
CA ALA A 83 2.27 -10.95 5.98
C ALA A 83 1.98 -10.18 4.67
N ILE A 84 1.03 -9.27 4.71
CA ILE A 84 0.81 -8.27 3.67
C ILE A 84 1.68 -7.06 4.01
N ALA A 85 2.72 -6.83 3.21
CA ALA A 85 3.62 -5.70 3.36
C ALA A 85 3.17 -4.56 2.42
N ILE A 86 2.76 -3.42 2.97
CA ILE A 86 2.32 -2.26 2.20
C ILE A 86 3.46 -1.25 2.16
N ALA A 87 4.16 -1.15 1.04
CA ALA A 87 5.16 -0.10 0.82
C ALA A 87 4.49 1.15 0.25
N ALA A 88 4.62 2.30 0.94
CA ALA A 88 4.09 3.58 0.49
C ALA A 88 5.25 4.54 0.17
N ALA A 89 5.74 4.51 -1.07
CA ALA A 89 6.86 5.33 -1.53
C ALA A 89 6.57 5.96 -2.90
N ILE A 90 7.23 7.08 -3.23
CA ILE A 90 7.06 7.70 -4.56
C ILE A 90 7.52 6.73 -5.64
N SER A 91 8.69 6.11 -5.47
CA SER A 91 9.27 5.12 -6.39
C SER A 91 9.25 5.57 -7.85
N PRO A 92 9.94 6.70 -8.18
CA PRO A 92 9.70 7.42 -9.43
C PRO A 92 10.23 6.73 -10.68
N TYR A 93 11.16 5.78 -10.54
CA TYR A 93 11.84 5.16 -11.68
C TYR A 93 11.31 3.76 -11.95
N ASP A 94 10.86 3.53 -13.18
CA ASP A 94 10.25 2.28 -13.62
C ASP A 94 11.21 1.09 -13.50
N TYR A 95 12.48 1.26 -13.85
CA TYR A 95 13.47 0.18 -13.78
C TYR A 95 13.64 -0.36 -12.35
N ILE A 96 13.50 0.49 -11.31
CA ILE A 96 13.60 0.06 -9.92
C ILE A 96 12.40 -0.83 -9.56
N ARG A 97 11.19 -0.40 -9.92
CA ARG A 97 9.97 -1.17 -9.68
C ARG A 97 10.00 -2.52 -10.39
N LYS A 98 10.46 -2.53 -11.64
CA LYS A 98 10.69 -3.77 -12.41
C LYS A 98 11.73 -4.69 -11.77
N ASN A 99 12.79 -4.15 -11.19
CA ASN A 99 13.78 -4.96 -10.47
C ASN A 99 13.20 -5.56 -9.19
N LEU A 100 12.47 -4.77 -8.40
CA LEU A 100 11.79 -5.25 -7.19
C LEU A 100 10.80 -6.37 -7.51
N ARG A 101 10.00 -6.22 -8.56
CA ARG A 101 9.07 -7.24 -9.06
C ARG A 101 9.76 -8.55 -9.42
N LYS A 102 10.94 -8.50 -10.05
CA LYS A 102 11.71 -9.72 -10.39
C LYS A 102 12.21 -10.48 -9.16
N GLU A 103 12.46 -9.77 -8.07
CA GLU A 103 12.97 -10.35 -6.84
C GLU A 103 11.87 -10.88 -5.90
N ASP A 104 10.61 -10.48 -6.09
CA ASP A 104 9.48 -10.84 -5.22
C ASP A 104 8.31 -11.36 -6.04
N GLU A 105 8.09 -12.67 -6.02
CA GLU A 105 6.98 -13.35 -6.70
C GLU A 105 5.59 -12.93 -6.20
N ASN A 106 5.52 -12.32 -5.02
CA ASN A 106 4.29 -11.86 -4.39
C ASN A 106 4.07 -10.35 -4.56
N PHE A 107 4.82 -9.71 -5.46
CA PHE A 107 4.75 -8.28 -5.72
C PHE A 107 3.49 -7.91 -6.51
N ILE A 108 2.78 -6.91 -6.01
CA ILE A 108 1.63 -6.27 -6.67
C ILE A 108 1.89 -4.78 -6.69
N GLU A 109 1.99 -4.20 -7.88
CA GLU A 109 2.13 -2.76 -8.05
C GLU A 109 0.77 -2.08 -7.98
N VAL A 110 0.68 -1.06 -7.11
CA VAL A 110 -0.53 -0.25 -6.93
C VAL A 110 -0.19 1.18 -7.31
N TYR A 111 -0.68 1.61 -8.44
CA TYR A 111 -0.51 2.99 -8.90
C TYR A 111 -1.56 3.90 -8.28
N ILE A 112 -1.10 4.80 -7.41
CA ILE A 112 -1.93 5.84 -6.81
C ILE A 112 -1.84 7.07 -7.73
N ASN A 113 -2.72 7.07 -8.73
CA ASN A 113 -2.74 8.09 -9.76
C ASN A 113 -3.49 9.34 -9.28
N ALA A 114 -2.82 10.48 -9.39
CA ALA A 114 -3.40 11.80 -9.25
C ALA A 114 -2.64 12.77 -10.18
N PRO A 115 -3.35 13.63 -10.93
CA PRO A 115 -2.70 14.68 -11.70
C PRO A 115 -1.82 15.56 -10.81
N ILE A 116 -0.69 16.00 -11.36
CA ILE A 116 0.29 16.80 -10.60
C ILE A 116 -0.33 18.08 -10.04
N GLU A 117 -1.26 18.68 -10.79
CA GLU A 117 -1.99 19.88 -10.39
C GLU A 117 -2.77 19.63 -9.09
N LYS A 118 -3.39 18.45 -8.95
CA LYS A 118 -4.08 18.02 -7.73
C LYS A 118 -3.13 17.78 -6.57
N CYS A 119 -1.96 17.21 -6.85
CA CYS A 119 -0.93 17.03 -5.84
C CYS A 119 -0.39 18.38 -5.33
N ILE A 120 -0.18 19.35 -6.23
CA ILE A 120 0.21 20.73 -5.90
C ILE A 120 -0.89 21.45 -5.11
N GLU A 121 -2.16 21.31 -5.52
CA GLU A 121 -3.30 21.89 -4.78
C GLU A 121 -3.39 21.36 -3.35
N ARG A 122 -3.16 20.07 -3.16
CA ARG A 122 -3.18 19.43 -1.83
C ARG A 122 -2.00 19.85 -0.96
N ASP A 123 -0.82 19.86 -1.50
CA ASP A 123 0.51 20.14 -0.90
C ASP A 123 0.60 19.97 0.62
N VAL A 124 0.13 18.82 1.12
CA VAL A 124 -0.06 18.51 2.56
C VAL A 124 1.19 18.78 3.40
N LYS A 125 2.38 18.62 2.79
CA LYS A 125 3.68 18.78 3.45
C LYS A 125 4.36 20.12 3.13
N GLY A 126 3.76 20.98 2.31
CA GLY A 126 4.35 22.24 1.84
C GLY A 126 5.58 22.06 0.95
N LEU A 127 5.77 20.86 0.40
CA LEU A 127 6.98 20.52 -0.39
C LEU A 127 6.90 21.07 -1.81
N TYR A 128 5.72 21.07 -2.44
CA TYR A 128 5.55 21.65 -3.78
C TYR A 128 5.79 23.15 -3.77
N LYS A 129 5.28 23.85 -2.77
CA LYS A 129 5.53 25.28 -2.59
C LYS A 129 7.03 25.58 -2.55
N LYS A 130 7.80 24.80 -1.80
CA LYS A 130 9.26 24.95 -1.68
C LYS A 130 9.98 24.58 -2.98
N ALA A 131 9.55 23.51 -3.66
CA ALA A 131 10.14 23.10 -4.92
C ALA A 131 9.92 24.15 -6.02
N LEU A 132 8.70 24.67 -6.15
CA LEU A 132 8.36 25.74 -7.10
C LEU A 132 9.10 27.06 -6.79
N ALA A 133 9.41 27.34 -5.52
CA ALA A 133 10.24 28.47 -5.11
C ALA A 133 11.75 28.24 -5.33
N GLY A 134 12.16 27.03 -5.78
CA GLY A 134 13.56 26.67 -5.98
C GLY A 134 14.34 26.37 -4.69
N GLU A 135 13.67 26.25 -3.56
CA GLU A 135 14.27 25.93 -2.26
C GLU A 135 14.61 24.42 -2.14
N ILE A 136 13.87 23.56 -2.85
CA ILE A 136 14.12 22.14 -2.95
C ILE A 136 14.45 21.83 -4.41
N LYS A 137 15.56 21.11 -4.64
CA LYS A 137 15.99 20.63 -5.96
C LYS A 137 15.73 19.11 -6.05
N HIS A 138 15.68 18.61 -7.28
CA HIS A 138 15.42 17.19 -7.56
C HIS A 138 14.11 16.68 -6.96
N PHE A 139 13.07 17.52 -7.07
CA PHE A 139 11.74 17.17 -6.57
C PHE A 139 10.94 16.46 -7.66
N THR A 140 10.55 15.23 -7.38
CA THR A 140 9.81 14.37 -8.32
C THR A 140 8.52 15.03 -8.79
N GLY A 141 8.37 15.16 -10.10
CA GLY A 141 7.22 15.78 -10.74
C GLY A 141 7.39 17.28 -11.01
N ILE A 142 8.46 17.93 -10.54
CA ILE A 142 8.77 19.35 -10.82
C ILE A 142 10.05 19.41 -11.67
N ASP A 143 11.21 19.15 -11.09
CA ASP A 143 12.51 19.20 -11.73
C ASP A 143 13.21 17.81 -11.80
N ASP A 144 12.53 16.77 -11.32
CA ASP A 144 12.93 15.36 -11.42
C ASP A 144 11.78 14.53 -11.96
N PRO A 145 12.00 13.55 -12.86
CA PRO A 145 10.92 12.82 -13.51
C PRO A 145 10.17 11.88 -12.55
N TYR A 146 8.92 11.62 -12.89
CA TYR A 146 8.14 10.50 -12.40
C TYR A 146 7.72 9.64 -13.61
N GLU A 147 8.23 8.43 -13.67
CA GLU A 147 7.89 7.44 -14.69
C GLU A 147 6.67 6.65 -14.22
N ALA A 148 5.48 7.02 -14.71
CA ALA A 148 4.24 6.33 -14.36
C ALA A 148 4.30 4.86 -14.80
N PRO A 149 3.76 3.90 -13.99
CA PRO A 149 3.66 2.52 -14.43
C PRO A 149 2.69 2.40 -15.61
N GLU A 150 3.04 1.58 -16.60
CA GLU A 150 2.19 1.30 -17.76
C GLU A 150 1.30 0.06 -17.53
N ASP A 151 1.71 -0.83 -16.64
CA ASP A 151 1.12 -2.15 -16.43
C ASP A 151 0.97 -2.53 -14.93
N ALA A 152 0.64 -1.54 -14.08
CA ALA A 152 0.32 -1.80 -12.68
C ALA A 152 -0.88 -2.75 -12.55
N GLU A 153 -0.81 -3.73 -11.65
CA GLU A 153 -1.95 -4.65 -11.40
C GLU A 153 -3.18 -3.92 -10.87
N ILE A 154 -2.96 -2.81 -10.19
CA ILE A 154 -4.04 -2.00 -9.60
C ILE A 154 -3.73 -0.53 -9.84
N GLU A 155 -4.70 0.19 -10.39
CA GLU A 155 -4.63 1.65 -10.52
C GLU A 155 -5.87 2.27 -9.87
N VAL A 156 -5.67 3.33 -9.09
CA VAL A 156 -6.73 4.13 -8.46
C VAL A 156 -6.55 5.61 -8.77
N HIS A 157 -7.65 6.33 -8.98
CA HIS A 157 -7.68 7.73 -9.39
C HIS A 157 -8.14 8.63 -8.23
N THR A 158 -7.23 9.05 -7.38
CA THR A 158 -7.56 9.77 -6.14
C THR A 158 -8.02 11.21 -6.34
N ASP A 159 -8.05 11.71 -7.56
CA ASP A 159 -8.69 12.96 -7.95
C ASP A 159 -10.19 12.79 -8.24
N LYS A 160 -10.65 11.54 -8.46
CA LYS A 160 -12.03 11.19 -8.85
C LYS A 160 -12.74 10.34 -7.81
N GLU A 161 -12.00 9.71 -6.92
CA GLU A 161 -12.48 8.74 -5.95
C GLU A 161 -12.15 9.21 -4.52
N SER A 162 -13.02 8.88 -3.58
CA SER A 162 -12.71 9.03 -2.16
C SER A 162 -11.64 8.00 -1.73
N PRO A 163 -10.90 8.27 -0.65
CA PRO A 163 -9.94 7.31 -0.11
C PRO A 163 -10.57 5.94 0.23
N GLU A 164 -11.83 5.94 0.69
CA GLU A 164 -12.58 4.71 0.99
C GLU A 164 -12.91 3.91 -0.27
N GLU A 165 -13.34 4.57 -1.33
CA GLU A 165 -13.61 3.92 -2.62
C GLU A 165 -12.36 3.29 -3.19
N SER A 166 -11.24 4.04 -3.20
CA SER A 166 -9.93 3.55 -3.64
C SER A 166 -9.47 2.34 -2.82
N ALA A 167 -9.56 2.40 -1.48
CA ALA A 167 -9.19 1.28 -0.61
C ALA A 167 -10.06 0.05 -0.85
N ASN A 168 -11.38 0.22 -1.01
CA ASN A 168 -12.29 -0.88 -1.30
C ASN A 168 -12.03 -1.49 -2.69
N PHE A 169 -11.67 -0.66 -3.67
CA PHE A 169 -11.28 -1.14 -5.00
C PHE A 169 -10.03 -2.01 -4.92
N VAL A 170 -8.97 -1.54 -4.22
CA VAL A 170 -7.74 -2.33 -4.03
C VAL A 170 -8.05 -3.68 -3.37
N ILE A 171 -8.89 -3.71 -2.34
CA ILE A 171 -9.28 -4.96 -1.66
C ILE A 171 -9.95 -5.93 -2.64
N ARG A 172 -10.93 -5.48 -3.42
CA ARG A 172 -11.58 -6.32 -4.44
C ARG A 172 -10.59 -6.88 -5.44
N ARG A 173 -9.65 -6.06 -5.91
CA ARG A 173 -8.60 -6.51 -6.83
C ARG A 173 -7.71 -7.57 -6.21
N LEU A 174 -7.38 -7.45 -4.91
CA LEU A 174 -6.62 -8.48 -4.19
C LEU A 174 -7.38 -9.80 -4.07
N GLU A 175 -8.69 -9.75 -3.85
CA GLU A 175 -9.57 -10.91 -3.87
C GLU A 175 -9.59 -11.59 -5.26
N GLU A 176 -9.79 -10.80 -6.32
CA GLU A 176 -9.78 -11.27 -7.71
C GLU A 176 -8.44 -11.89 -8.13
N LEU A 177 -7.32 -11.33 -7.65
CA LEU A 177 -5.97 -11.85 -7.86
C LEU A 177 -5.64 -13.04 -6.94
N GLY A 178 -6.57 -13.48 -6.08
CA GLY A 178 -6.38 -14.60 -5.15
C GLY A 178 -5.33 -14.34 -4.06
N ARG A 179 -5.04 -13.07 -3.77
CA ARG A 179 -4.05 -12.67 -2.76
C ARG A 179 -4.62 -12.71 -1.34
N ILE A 180 -5.89 -12.43 -1.20
CA ILE A 180 -6.65 -12.55 0.05
C ILE A 180 -7.93 -13.35 -0.20
N GLU A 181 -8.48 -13.96 0.84
CA GLU A 181 -9.78 -14.61 0.75
C GLU A 181 -10.89 -13.55 0.61
N PRO A 182 -11.91 -13.79 -0.22
CA PRO A 182 -13.09 -12.93 -0.24
C PRO A 182 -13.68 -12.77 1.17
N ALA A 183 -14.19 -11.57 1.47
CA ALA A 183 -14.91 -11.37 2.71
C ALA A 183 -16.02 -12.44 2.79
N LYS A 184 -16.04 -13.19 3.90
CA LYS A 184 -17.18 -14.08 4.15
C LYS A 184 -18.41 -13.19 4.13
N SER A 185 -19.31 -13.41 3.15
CA SER A 185 -20.59 -12.73 3.11
C SER A 185 -21.31 -13.00 4.43
N ASP A 186 -22.07 -12.04 4.94
CA ASP A 186 -22.97 -12.24 6.10
C ASP A 186 -23.99 -13.40 5.88
N GLU A 187 -24.06 -13.92 4.68
CA GLU A 187 -24.82 -15.12 4.29
C GLU A 187 -24.22 -16.43 4.85
N GLY A 188 -23.01 -16.40 5.43
CA GLY A 188 -22.36 -17.58 6.05
C GLY A 188 -22.99 -18.03 7.36
N TYR A 189 -23.81 -17.20 8.01
CA TYR A 189 -24.56 -17.62 9.20
C TYR A 189 -25.98 -18.01 8.85
N THR A 190 -26.37 -19.20 9.23
CA THR A 190 -27.77 -19.65 9.14
C THR A 190 -28.67 -18.71 9.96
N SER A 191 -29.95 -18.68 9.64
CA SER A 191 -30.93 -17.89 10.44
C SER A 191 -30.91 -18.24 11.94
N GLU A 192 -30.58 -19.49 12.25
CA GLU A 192 -30.46 -19.98 13.64
C GLU A 192 -29.19 -19.46 14.31
N GLU A 193 -28.06 -19.43 13.60
CA GLU A 193 -26.79 -18.88 14.10
C GLU A 193 -26.90 -17.36 14.32
N LYS A 194 -27.52 -16.63 13.38
CA LYS A 194 -27.80 -15.18 13.55
C LYS A 194 -28.65 -14.91 14.80
N ALA A 195 -29.71 -15.67 14.98
CA ALA A 195 -30.56 -15.54 16.16
C ALA A 195 -29.82 -15.89 17.47
N PHE A 196 -28.94 -16.90 17.44
CA PHE A 196 -28.12 -17.26 18.60
C PHE A 196 -27.09 -16.16 18.94
N ILE A 197 -26.40 -15.59 17.93
CA ILE A 197 -25.46 -14.48 18.12
C ILE A 197 -26.16 -13.26 18.66
N GLN A 198 -27.34 -12.88 18.12
CA GLN A 198 -28.13 -11.75 18.58
C GLN A 198 -28.54 -11.92 20.04
N LYS A 199 -29.11 -13.07 20.42
CA LYS A 199 -29.50 -13.39 21.78
C LYS A 199 -28.32 -13.33 22.78
N ARG A 200 -27.11 -13.70 22.30
CA ARG A 200 -25.91 -13.65 23.13
C ARG A 200 -25.39 -12.21 23.31
N LEU A 201 -25.50 -11.37 22.29
CA LEU A 201 -25.15 -9.94 22.35
C LEU A 201 -26.13 -9.19 23.28
N GLU A 202 -27.44 -9.48 23.20
CA GLU A 202 -28.48 -8.96 24.14
C GLU A 202 -28.16 -9.36 25.58
N ALA A 203 -27.83 -10.63 25.83
CA ALA A 203 -27.49 -11.13 27.16
C ALA A 203 -26.21 -10.52 27.74
N LEU A 204 -25.31 -10.02 26.92
CA LEU A 204 -24.07 -9.35 27.29
C LEU A 204 -24.21 -7.81 27.35
N GLY A 205 -25.40 -7.26 27.05
CA GLY A 205 -25.68 -5.83 27.12
C GLY A 205 -25.07 -5.00 25.97
N TYR A 206 -24.82 -5.62 24.82
CA TYR A 206 -24.29 -4.94 23.61
C TYR A 206 -25.38 -4.52 22.62
N LEU A 207 -26.62 -4.99 22.83
CA LEU A 207 -27.83 -4.63 22.07
C LEU A 207 -28.98 -4.35 23.03
#